data_5be29985beab56be1c40a55defd43f4b
#
_entry.id   5be29985beab56be1c40a55defd43f4b
#
_cell.length_a   1.000
_cell.length_b   1.000
_cell.length_c   1.000
_cell.angle_alpha   90.00
_cell.angle_beta   90.00
_cell.angle_gamma   90.00
#
_symmetry.space_group_name_H-M   'P 1'
#
loop_
_entity.id
_entity.type
_entity.pdbx_description
1 polymer ?
#
loop_
_entity_poly.entity_id
_entity_poly.type
_entity_poly.pdbx_seq_one_letter_code
_entity_poly.pdbx_strand_id
1 'polypeptide(L)'
;MIPSEKQQKIYDTWVNEDCNVLVQAVAGSGKSTTLLELGKLSTHKSCLYLAFNKTIQLELEEKIKQNNMNHCSALTLHGLGLSMINKVKNVEVNDGKVYNLMYEIINKNKWLYKLKSDTRNELDFLRYALIDCNNISRLYLTSDLDEIEKYGFIMGKVFSYDILTQVEKDKLFQELLYSKRNLY
;
A
#
# COMPACT_ATOMS: atom_id res chain seq x y z
N MET A 1 5.54 -6.98 -35.21
CA MET A 1 4.37 -7.86 -34.96
C MET A 1 3.16 -7.18 -35.58
N ILE A 2 2.30 -7.90 -36.30
CA ILE A 2 1.09 -7.32 -36.90
C ILE A 2 0.04 -7.25 -35.79
N PRO A 3 -0.50 -6.07 -35.45
CA PRO A 3 -1.53 -5.94 -34.40
C PRO A 3 -2.86 -6.60 -34.83
N SER A 4 -3.61 -7.13 -33.90
CA SER A 4 -4.99 -7.54 -34.17
C SER A 4 -5.88 -6.31 -34.43
N GLU A 5 -7.05 -6.49 -35.05
CA GLU A 5 -8.01 -5.38 -35.25
C GLU A 5 -8.35 -4.65 -33.95
N LYS A 6 -8.49 -5.39 -32.83
CA LYS A 6 -8.77 -4.78 -31.51
C LYS A 6 -7.60 -3.95 -30.99
N GLN A 7 -6.37 -4.43 -31.18
CA GLN A 7 -5.18 -3.68 -30.80
C GLN A 7 -5.02 -2.44 -31.68
N GLN A 8 -5.27 -2.57 -32.99
CA GLN A 8 -5.21 -1.42 -33.90
C GLN A 8 -6.21 -0.34 -33.48
N LYS A 9 -7.44 -0.72 -33.14
CA LYS A 9 -8.43 0.23 -32.65
C LYS A 9 -7.99 0.97 -31.38
N ILE A 10 -7.31 0.26 -30.45
CA ILE A 10 -6.74 0.89 -29.25
C ILE A 10 -5.67 1.92 -29.63
N TYR A 11 -4.79 1.58 -30.58
CA TYR A 11 -3.73 2.48 -31.05
C TYR A 11 -4.30 3.72 -31.74
N ASP A 12 -5.30 3.53 -32.60
CA ASP A 12 -5.97 4.62 -33.31
C ASP A 12 -6.69 5.58 -32.34
N THR A 13 -7.41 5.04 -31.35
CA THR A 13 -8.02 5.84 -30.29
C THR A 13 -6.98 6.61 -29.48
N TRP A 14 -5.89 5.94 -29.08
CA TRP A 14 -4.81 6.57 -28.30
C TRP A 14 -4.15 7.75 -29.02
N VAL A 15 -3.95 7.63 -30.31
CA VAL A 15 -3.26 8.67 -31.11
C VAL A 15 -4.20 9.82 -31.49
N ASN A 16 -5.47 9.52 -31.79
CA ASN A 16 -6.37 10.47 -32.41
C ASN A 16 -7.37 11.12 -31.43
N GLU A 17 -7.57 10.53 -30.26
CA GLU A 17 -8.57 11.00 -29.29
C GLU A 17 -7.90 11.40 -27.97
N ASP A 18 -8.35 12.51 -27.37
CA ASP A 18 -7.96 12.94 -26.03
C ASP A 18 -8.95 12.40 -24.99
N CYS A 19 -8.89 11.08 -24.73
CA CYS A 19 -9.82 10.41 -23.83
C CYS A 19 -9.13 9.36 -22.96
N ASN A 20 -9.82 8.94 -21.89
CA ASN A 20 -9.40 7.80 -21.08
C ASN A 20 -9.77 6.49 -21.78
N VAL A 21 -8.82 5.57 -21.90
CA VAL A 21 -9.02 4.27 -22.54
C VAL A 21 -8.98 3.16 -21.50
N LEU A 22 -10.07 2.39 -21.38
CA LEU A 22 -10.14 1.19 -20.55
C LEU A 22 -10.09 -0.05 -21.43
N VAL A 23 -9.04 -0.88 -21.25
CA VAL A 23 -8.86 -2.12 -22.01
C VAL A 23 -9.12 -3.33 -21.13
N GLN A 24 -10.21 -4.05 -21.39
CA GLN A 24 -10.49 -5.34 -20.78
C GLN A 24 -9.94 -6.46 -21.65
N ALA A 25 -9.05 -7.28 -21.07
CA ALA A 25 -8.38 -8.33 -21.80
C ALA A 25 -8.03 -9.53 -20.91
N VAL A 26 -8.18 -10.73 -21.44
CA VAL A 26 -7.84 -11.98 -20.76
C VAL A 26 -6.34 -12.19 -20.60
N ALA A 27 -5.93 -13.13 -19.75
CA ALA A 27 -4.52 -13.50 -19.62
C ALA A 27 -3.97 -13.98 -20.97
N GLY A 28 -2.72 -13.64 -21.30
CA GLY A 28 -2.07 -14.03 -22.55
C GLY A 28 -2.48 -13.24 -23.80
N SER A 29 -3.43 -12.31 -23.72
CA SER A 29 -3.92 -11.52 -24.88
C SER A 29 -2.98 -10.42 -25.39
N GLY A 30 -1.77 -10.30 -24.85
CA GLY A 30 -0.80 -9.30 -25.28
C GLY A 30 -0.99 -7.91 -24.63
N LYS A 31 -1.62 -7.79 -23.46
CA LYS A 31 -1.80 -6.52 -22.74
C LYS A 31 -0.52 -5.71 -22.58
N SER A 32 0.54 -6.35 -22.08
CA SER A 32 1.83 -5.68 -21.87
C SER A 32 2.45 -5.21 -23.18
N THR A 33 2.30 -5.99 -24.25
CA THR A 33 2.77 -5.61 -25.59
C THR A 33 1.99 -4.39 -26.09
N THR A 34 0.67 -4.41 -25.94
CA THR A 34 -0.19 -3.27 -26.32
C THR A 34 0.22 -1.99 -25.57
N LEU A 35 0.43 -2.07 -24.23
CA LEU A 35 0.87 -0.93 -23.45
C LEU A 35 2.24 -0.38 -23.90
N LEU A 36 3.20 -1.25 -24.23
CA LEU A 36 4.51 -0.82 -24.74
C LEU A 36 4.40 -0.13 -26.10
N GLU A 37 3.55 -0.64 -27.00
CA GLU A 37 3.31 0.02 -28.29
C GLU A 37 2.65 1.40 -28.12
N LEU A 38 1.71 1.57 -27.19
CA LEU A 38 1.15 2.89 -26.88
C LEU A 38 2.23 3.88 -26.42
N GLY A 39 3.20 3.43 -25.61
CA GLY A 39 4.33 4.28 -25.22
C GLY A 39 5.21 4.65 -26.43
N LYS A 40 5.46 3.73 -27.36
CA LYS A 40 6.20 4.05 -28.60
C LYS A 40 5.49 5.08 -29.47
N LEU A 41 4.17 5.02 -29.53
CA LEU A 41 3.34 5.97 -30.27
C LEU A 41 3.29 7.36 -29.63
N SER A 42 3.66 7.46 -28.34
CA SER A 42 3.57 8.70 -27.57
C SER A 42 4.86 9.53 -27.57
N THR A 43 5.58 9.59 -28.67
CA THR A 43 6.93 10.20 -28.77
C THR A 43 7.03 11.67 -28.36
N HIS A 44 5.91 12.40 -28.39
CA HIS A 44 5.86 13.82 -28.03
C HIS A 44 5.41 14.09 -26.59
N LYS A 45 5.13 13.04 -25.80
CA LYS A 45 4.65 13.12 -24.41
C LYS A 45 5.51 12.24 -23.51
N SER A 46 5.78 12.68 -22.29
CA SER A 46 6.36 11.80 -21.28
C SER A 46 5.32 10.77 -20.83
N CYS A 47 5.69 9.49 -20.81
CA CYS A 47 4.83 8.41 -20.43
C CYS A 47 5.28 7.77 -19.12
N LEU A 48 4.34 7.52 -18.21
CA LEU A 48 4.58 6.80 -16.98
C LEU A 48 3.77 5.51 -16.94
N TYR A 49 4.46 4.39 -16.88
CA TYR A 49 3.86 3.08 -16.61
C TYR A 49 3.75 2.86 -15.10
N LEU A 50 2.55 2.56 -14.62
CA LEU A 50 2.33 2.21 -13.22
C LEU A 50 2.17 0.70 -13.09
N ALA A 51 3.08 0.08 -12.34
CA ALA A 51 3.08 -1.34 -12.06
C ALA A 51 2.50 -1.64 -10.67
N PHE A 52 1.85 -2.78 -10.53
CA PHE A 52 1.33 -3.23 -9.24
C PHE A 52 2.45 -3.58 -8.25
N ASN A 53 3.54 -4.20 -8.72
CA ASN A 53 4.64 -4.63 -7.88
C ASN A 53 6.01 -4.32 -8.50
N LYS A 54 7.07 -4.51 -7.73
CA LYS A 54 8.46 -4.22 -8.14
C LYS A 54 8.94 -5.09 -9.29
N THR A 55 8.55 -6.35 -9.33
CA THR A 55 8.94 -7.29 -10.39
C THR A 55 8.46 -6.80 -11.76
N ILE A 56 7.16 -6.46 -11.85
CA ILE A 56 6.58 -5.91 -13.09
C ILE A 56 7.21 -4.58 -13.48
N GLN A 57 7.52 -3.72 -12.49
CA GLN A 57 8.23 -2.47 -12.75
C GLN A 57 9.58 -2.72 -13.43
N LEU A 58 10.40 -3.63 -12.88
CA LEU A 58 11.72 -3.95 -13.43
C LEU A 58 11.64 -4.53 -14.85
N GLU A 59 10.68 -5.42 -15.12
CA GLU A 59 10.43 -5.93 -16.46
C GLU A 59 10.07 -4.83 -17.46
N LEU A 60 9.24 -3.85 -17.03
CA LEU A 60 8.88 -2.70 -17.87
C LEU A 60 10.09 -1.79 -18.12
N GLU A 61 10.89 -1.50 -17.09
CA GLU A 61 12.12 -0.72 -17.24
C GLU A 61 13.10 -1.35 -18.23
N GLU A 62 13.26 -2.67 -18.18
CA GLU A 62 14.11 -3.38 -19.12
C GLU A 62 13.57 -3.26 -20.57
N LYS A 63 12.27 -3.46 -20.76
CA LYS A 63 11.64 -3.33 -22.08
C LYS A 63 11.68 -1.89 -22.62
N ILE A 64 11.54 -0.88 -21.75
CA ILE A 64 11.71 0.53 -22.10
C ILE A 64 13.13 0.78 -22.62
N LYS A 65 14.16 0.27 -21.95
CA LYS A 65 15.56 0.38 -22.36
C LYS A 65 15.82 -0.34 -23.69
N GLN A 66 15.37 -1.58 -23.82
CA GLN A 66 15.55 -2.38 -25.04
C GLN A 66 14.91 -1.74 -26.27
N ASN A 67 13.84 -0.96 -26.08
CA ASN A 67 13.15 -0.27 -27.16
C ASN A 67 13.54 1.21 -27.32
N ASN A 68 14.58 1.70 -26.61
CA ASN A 68 15.08 3.08 -26.64
C ASN A 68 13.99 4.14 -26.36
N MET A 69 13.03 3.83 -25.47
CA MET A 69 11.90 4.69 -25.15
C MET A 69 12.27 5.68 -24.01
N ASN A 70 13.21 6.59 -24.28
CA ASN A 70 13.75 7.51 -23.24
C ASN A 70 12.73 8.48 -22.65
N HIS A 71 11.58 8.68 -23.29
CA HIS A 71 10.46 9.49 -22.81
C HIS A 71 9.51 8.71 -21.88
N CYS A 72 9.76 7.42 -21.69
CA CYS A 72 8.96 6.54 -20.83
C CYS A 72 9.71 6.22 -19.55
N SER A 73 8.95 6.07 -18.47
CA SER A 73 9.45 5.57 -17.17
C SER A 73 8.46 4.58 -16.57
N ALA A 74 8.91 3.76 -15.63
CA ALA A 74 8.04 2.83 -14.91
C ALA A 74 8.22 2.98 -13.40
N LEU A 75 7.13 3.02 -12.65
CA LEU A 75 7.11 3.08 -11.19
C LEU A 75 6.03 2.13 -10.65
N THR A 76 6.17 1.73 -9.40
CA THR A 76 5.02 1.20 -8.66
C THR A 76 4.16 2.37 -8.15
N LEU A 77 2.89 2.10 -7.79
CA LEU A 77 2.03 3.10 -7.16
C LEU A 77 2.66 3.67 -5.88
N HIS A 78 3.29 2.81 -5.06
CA HIS A 78 4.02 3.25 -3.86
C HIS A 78 5.24 4.11 -4.21
N GLY A 79 6.00 3.72 -5.24
CA GLY A 79 7.14 4.49 -5.74
C GLY A 79 6.73 5.88 -6.26
N LEU A 80 5.62 5.96 -6.98
CA LEU A 80 5.05 7.24 -7.41
C LEU A 80 4.65 8.09 -6.21
N GLY A 81 3.91 7.53 -5.24
CA GLY A 81 3.51 8.23 -4.02
C GLY A 81 4.72 8.78 -3.26
N LEU A 82 5.75 7.97 -3.05
CA LEU A 82 6.98 8.39 -2.40
C LEU A 82 7.70 9.52 -3.18
N SER A 83 7.76 9.40 -4.51
CA SER A 83 8.37 10.44 -5.34
C SER A 83 7.65 11.79 -5.26
N MET A 84 6.31 11.76 -5.15
CA MET A 84 5.49 12.95 -4.98
C MET A 84 5.71 13.60 -3.60
N ILE A 85 5.75 12.79 -2.53
CA ILE A 85 6.00 13.27 -1.18
C ILE A 85 7.40 13.90 -1.09
N ASN A 86 8.42 13.27 -1.65
CA ASN A 86 9.80 13.74 -1.63
C ASN A 86 10.02 15.05 -2.41
N LYS A 87 9.10 15.46 -3.29
CA LYS A 87 9.13 16.79 -3.90
C LYS A 87 8.79 17.91 -2.91
N VAL A 88 8.02 17.58 -1.86
CA VAL A 88 7.59 18.56 -0.84
C VAL A 88 8.44 18.48 0.42
N LYS A 89 8.76 17.26 0.86
CA LYS A 89 9.53 16.99 2.07
C LYS A 89 10.37 15.73 1.87
N ASN A 90 11.66 15.82 2.17
CA ASN A 90 12.52 14.64 2.12
C ASN A 90 12.10 13.63 3.21
N VAL A 91 11.65 12.46 2.81
CA VAL A 91 11.08 11.44 3.70
C VAL A 91 11.80 10.12 3.48
N GLU A 92 12.23 9.49 4.56
CA GLU A 92 12.75 8.13 4.55
C GLU A 92 11.65 7.12 4.88
N VAL A 93 11.61 6.02 4.13
CA VAL A 93 10.71 4.90 4.42
C VAL A 93 11.29 4.09 5.57
N ASN A 94 10.53 3.97 6.66
CA ASN A 94 10.90 3.15 7.80
C ASN A 94 9.87 2.03 8.00
N ASP A 95 10.18 0.84 7.52
CA ASP A 95 9.30 -0.34 7.61
C ASP A 95 9.08 -0.80 9.06
N GLY A 96 10.03 -0.52 9.95
CA GLY A 96 9.94 -0.84 11.38
C GLY A 96 9.16 0.15 12.23
N LYS A 97 8.73 1.30 11.67
CA LYS A 97 8.15 2.41 12.42
C LYS A 97 6.93 2.01 13.25
N VAL A 98 6.00 1.27 12.66
CA VAL A 98 4.78 0.83 13.35
C VAL A 98 5.12 -0.14 14.47
N TYR A 99 6.02 -1.08 14.22
CA TYR A 99 6.48 -2.04 15.23
C TYR A 99 7.15 -1.34 16.42
N ASN A 100 8.05 -0.41 16.16
CA ASN A 100 8.74 0.37 17.18
C ASN A 100 7.75 1.20 18.01
N LEU A 101 6.76 1.83 17.36
CA LEU A 101 5.71 2.57 18.02
C LEU A 101 4.91 1.67 18.99
N MET A 102 4.53 0.46 18.56
CA MET A 102 3.81 -0.47 19.42
C MET A 102 4.68 -0.89 20.62
N TYR A 103 5.96 -1.10 20.40
CA TYR A 103 6.91 -1.40 21.45
C TYR A 103 7.02 -0.26 22.49
N GLU A 104 7.08 0.99 22.02
CA GLU A 104 7.11 2.16 22.88
C GLU A 104 5.82 2.31 23.70
N ILE A 105 4.64 2.14 23.08
CA ILE A 105 3.34 2.21 23.77
C ILE A 105 3.28 1.18 24.88
N ILE A 106 3.66 -0.06 24.62
CA ILE A 106 3.64 -1.13 25.62
C ILE A 106 4.63 -0.86 26.73
N ASN A 107 5.84 -0.41 26.44
CA ASN A 107 6.85 -0.14 27.46
C ASN A 107 6.52 1.08 28.33
N LYS A 108 5.87 2.09 27.76
CA LYS A 108 5.39 3.27 28.49
C LYS A 108 4.29 2.91 29.47
N ASN A 109 3.46 1.94 29.14
CA ASN A 109 2.35 1.48 29.95
C ASN A 109 2.79 0.41 30.96
N LYS A 110 3.51 0.83 32.02
CA LYS A 110 4.05 -0.08 33.06
C LYS A 110 3.00 -0.97 33.71
N TRP A 111 1.72 -0.59 33.71
CA TRP A 111 0.63 -1.39 34.23
C TRP A 111 0.41 -2.68 33.42
N LEU A 112 0.81 -2.72 32.18
CA LEU A 112 0.82 -3.94 31.36
C LEU A 112 1.84 -4.98 31.86
N TYR A 113 2.79 -4.60 32.69
CA TYR A 113 3.74 -5.55 33.28
C TYR A 113 3.10 -6.57 34.21
N LYS A 114 1.87 -6.32 34.67
CA LYS A 114 1.07 -7.36 35.34
C LYS A 114 0.83 -8.59 34.45
N LEU A 115 0.82 -8.42 33.12
CA LEU A 115 0.68 -9.48 32.13
C LEU A 115 1.98 -10.27 31.88
N LYS A 116 3.08 -9.82 32.49
CA LYS A 116 4.40 -10.48 32.33
C LYS A 116 4.59 -11.74 33.17
N SER A 117 3.62 -12.07 34.03
CA SER A 117 3.91 -13.07 35.10
C SER A 117 4.08 -14.48 34.60
N ASP A 118 3.57 -14.89 33.44
CA ASP A 118 3.65 -16.28 33.02
C ASP A 118 4.03 -16.58 31.56
N THR A 119 3.84 -15.66 30.62
CA THR A 119 4.24 -15.95 29.24
C THR A 119 4.67 -14.70 28.45
N ARG A 120 5.87 -14.72 27.86
CA ARG A 120 6.30 -13.77 26.83
C ARG A 120 5.30 -13.66 25.69
N ASN A 121 4.46 -14.65 25.51
CA ASN A 121 3.47 -14.75 24.44
C ASN A 121 2.34 -13.71 24.54
N GLU A 122 1.92 -13.30 25.72
CA GLU A 122 0.79 -12.37 25.87
C GLU A 122 1.12 -10.94 25.42
N LEU A 123 2.31 -10.44 25.73
CA LEU A 123 2.74 -9.11 25.27
C LEU A 123 3.01 -9.06 23.78
N ASP A 124 3.54 -10.14 23.22
CA ASP A 124 3.73 -10.23 21.76
C ASP A 124 2.38 -10.32 21.05
N PHE A 125 1.45 -11.08 21.62
CA PHE A 125 0.07 -11.12 21.12
C PHE A 125 -0.58 -9.73 21.13
N LEU A 126 -0.43 -8.97 22.21
CA LEU A 126 -0.94 -7.61 22.30
C LEU A 126 -0.30 -6.66 21.27
N ARG A 127 1.00 -6.81 20.99
CA ARG A 127 1.67 -6.05 19.91
C ARG A 127 1.05 -6.32 18.55
N TYR A 128 0.85 -7.58 18.20
CA TYR A 128 0.21 -7.95 16.93
C TYR A 128 -1.22 -7.43 16.84
N ALA A 129 -1.97 -7.52 17.91
CA ALA A 129 -3.32 -7.00 17.97
C ALA A 129 -3.36 -5.47 17.75
N LEU A 130 -2.45 -4.71 18.36
CA LEU A 130 -2.32 -3.25 18.13
C LEU A 130 -1.89 -2.92 16.69
N ILE A 131 -1.02 -3.74 16.08
CA ILE A 131 -0.65 -3.60 14.68
C ILE A 131 -1.86 -3.83 13.77
N ASP A 132 -2.65 -4.87 14.03
CA ASP A 132 -3.86 -5.16 13.28
C ASP A 132 -4.91 -4.05 13.44
N CYS A 133 -5.14 -3.52 14.66
CA CYS A 133 -5.99 -2.35 14.89
C CYS A 133 -5.52 -1.14 14.08
N ASN A 134 -4.21 -0.87 14.06
CA ASN A 134 -3.64 0.20 13.26
C ASN A 134 -3.92 0.01 11.76
N ASN A 135 -3.74 -1.19 11.25
CA ASN A 135 -3.93 -1.48 9.83
C ASN A 135 -5.40 -1.37 9.42
N ILE A 136 -6.32 -1.88 10.25
CA ILE A 136 -7.77 -1.79 10.02
C ILE A 136 -8.22 -0.33 10.09
N SER A 137 -7.79 0.42 11.11
CA SER A 137 -8.08 1.85 11.23
C SER A 137 -7.67 2.65 9.99
N ARG A 138 -6.54 2.30 9.37
CA ARG A 138 -6.08 2.94 8.13
C ARG A 138 -6.86 2.48 6.90
N LEU A 139 -7.17 1.20 6.81
CA LEU A 139 -7.88 0.62 5.68
C LEU A 139 -9.31 1.15 5.57
N TYR A 140 -10.00 1.28 6.70
CA TYR A 140 -11.39 1.71 6.77
C TYR A 140 -11.56 3.18 7.16
N LEU A 141 -10.44 3.92 7.34
CA LEU A 141 -10.42 5.33 7.72
C LEU A 141 -11.24 5.62 8.99
N THR A 142 -11.28 4.68 9.93
CA THR A 142 -12.01 4.80 11.20
C THR A 142 -11.07 4.97 12.39
N SER A 143 -11.53 5.69 13.40
CA SER A 143 -10.90 5.83 14.70
C SER A 143 -11.77 5.26 15.84
N ASP A 144 -12.84 4.59 15.51
CA ASP A 144 -13.75 3.93 16.44
C ASP A 144 -13.28 2.50 16.71
N LEU A 145 -13.10 2.13 17.98
CA LEU A 145 -12.60 0.81 18.36
C LEU A 145 -13.62 -0.29 18.06
N ASP A 146 -14.91 -0.04 18.29
CA ASP A 146 -15.97 -1.02 18.02
C ASP A 146 -16.08 -1.33 16.53
N GLU A 147 -15.94 -0.30 15.68
CA GLU A 147 -15.86 -0.50 14.23
C GLU A 147 -14.62 -1.29 13.84
N ILE A 148 -13.46 -1.02 14.43
CA ILE A 148 -12.21 -1.74 14.16
C ILE A 148 -12.34 -3.21 14.56
N GLU A 149 -12.92 -3.51 15.72
CA GLU A 149 -13.15 -4.88 16.16
C GLU A 149 -14.13 -5.62 15.23
N LYS A 150 -15.20 -4.96 14.79
CA LYS A 150 -16.15 -5.48 13.81
C LYS A 150 -15.50 -5.81 12.47
N TYR A 151 -14.70 -4.89 11.92
CA TYR A 151 -13.98 -5.14 10.67
C TYR A 151 -12.89 -6.19 10.84
N GLY A 152 -12.23 -6.23 12.00
CA GLY A 152 -11.28 -7.27 12.35
C GLY A 152 -11.91 -8.66 12.32
N PHE A 153 -13.08 -8.82 12.90
CA PHE A 153 -13.82 -10.07 12.84
C PHE A 153 -14.15 -10.49 11.41
N ILE A 154 -14.64 -9.56 10.58
CA ILE A 154 -14.93 -9.79 9.15
C ILE A 154 -13.67 -10.24 8.38
N MET A 155 -12.49 -9.71 8.73
CA MET A 155 -11.21 -10.09 8.12
C MET A 155 -10.57 -11.34 8.72
N GLY A 156 -11.26 -12.07 9.61
CA GLY A 156 -10.73 -13.24 10.31
C GLY A 156 -9.63 -12.92 11.33
N LYS A 157 -9.55 -11.66 11.76
CA LYS A 157 -8.66 -11.23 12.85
C LYS A 157 -9.37 -11.35 14.17
N VAL A 158 -8.88 -12.22 15.03
CA VAL A 158 -9.44 -12.39 16.38
C VAL A 158 -8.65 -11.49 17.33
N PHE A 159 -9.27 -10.41 17.76
CA PHE A 159 -8.73 -9.58 18.83
C PHE A 159 -9.18 -10.16 20.18
N SER A 160 -8.65 -11.33 20.56
CA SER A 160 -8.92 -11.86 21.88
C SER A 160 -8.12 -11.09 22.93
N TYR A 161 -8.65 -9.94 23.32
CA TYR A 161 -8.16 -9.12 24.43
C TYR A 161 -8.81 -9.50 25.75
N ASP A 162 -9.18 -10.77 25.93
CA ASP A 162 -9.86 -11.25 27.13
C ASP A 162 -9.05 -10.99 28.42
N ILE A 163 -7.74 -10.74 28.25
CA ILE A 163 -6.82 -10.35 29.31
C ILE A 163 -6.91 -8.88 29.70
N LEU A 164 -7.58 -8.03 28.88
CA LEU A 164 -7.75 -6.60 29.12
C LEU A 164 -9.22 -6.26 29.36
N THR A 165 -9.46 -5.38 30.31
CA THR A 165 -10.78 -4.77 30.49
C THR A 165 -11.06 -3.78 29.35
N GLN A 166 -12.34 -3.45 29.10
CA GLN A 166 -12.70 -2.47 28.06
C GLN A 166 -12.01 -1.12 28.26
N VAL A 167 -11.93 -0.64 29.51
CA VAL A 167 -11.24 0.61 29.85
C VAL A 167 -9.74 0.57 29.49
N GLU A 168 -9.09 -0.57 29.67
CA GLU A 168 -7.69 -0.77 29.32
C GLU A 168 -7.49 -0.81 27.80
N LYS A 169 -8.40 -1.45 27.05
CA LYS A 169 -8.42 -1.45 25.59
C LYS A 169 -8.55 -0.03 25.03
N ASP A 170 -9.55 0.72 25.52
CA ASP A 170 -9.80 2.10 25.08
C ASP A 170 -8.59 2.99 25.35
N LYS A 171 -7.96 2.85 26.51
CA LYS A 171 -6.76 3.61 26.87
C LYS A 171 -5.61 3.33 25.90
N LEU A 172 -5.29 2.08 25.61
CA LEU A 172 -4.24 1.71 24.69
C LEU A 172 -4.53 2.20 23.27
N PHE A 173 -5.78 2.10 22.84
CA PHE A 173 -6.20 2.55 21.55
C PHE A 173 -6.10 4.07 21.39
N GLN A 174 -6.50 4.84 22.41
CA GLN A 174 -6.33 6.29 22.42
C GLN A 174 -4.86 6.70 22.36
N GLU A 175 -3.97 6.01 23.07
CA GLU A 175 -2.53 6.25 22.97
C GLU A 175 -1.99 5.94 21.55
N LEU A 176 -2.48 4.89 20.90
CA LEU A 176 -2.14 4.57 19.53
C LEU A 176 -2.55 5.70 18.58
N LEU A 177 -3.78 6.20 18.70
CA LEU A 177 -4.27 7.31 17.87
C LEU A 177 -3.50 8.61 18.10
N TYR A 178 -3.20 8.93 19.37
CA TYR A 178 -2.42 10.11 19.73
C TYR A 178 -1.01 10.05 19.17
N SER A 179 -0.34 8.90 19.31
CA SER A 179 0.99 8.69 18.78
C SER A 179 1.03 8.80 17.25
N LYS A 180 -0.04 8.38 16.56
CA LYS A 180 -0.17 8.57 15.10
C LYS A 180 -0.20 10.06 14.72
N ARG A 181 -0.96 10.91 15.44
CA ARG A 181 -1.07 12.35 15.13
C ARG A 181 0.25 13.09 15.24
N ASN A 182 1.15 12.63 16.09
CA ASN A 182 2.47 13.24 16.32
C ASN A 182 3.57 12.68 15.38
N LEU A 183 3.24 11.75 14.49
CA LEU A 183 4.18 11.12 13.55
C LEU A 183 4.16 11.76 12.14
N TYR A 184 3.27 12.72 11.91
CA TYR A 184 3.13 13.50 10.67
C TYR A 184 3.36 14.99 10.97
#